data_1e5dc8bc7da66495b6ea475f596f3f7a
#
_entry.id   1e5dc8bc7da66495b6ea475f596f3f7a
#
_cell.length_a   1.000
_cell.length_b   1.000
_cell.length_c   1.000
_cell.angle_alpha   90.00
_cell.angle_beta   90.00
_cell.angle_gamma   90.00
#
_symmetry.space_group_name_H-M   'P 1'
#
loop_
_entity.id
_entity.type
_entity.pdbx_description
1 polymer ?
#
loop_
_entity_poly.entity_id
_entity_poly.type
_entity_poly.pdbx_seq_one_letter_code
_entity_poly.pdbx_strand_id
1 'polypeptide(L)'
;MKHGCDLLVFTVILAVALLSTPIAVQAGEVDQGKKLYGQFCASCHGQSGKGDGPAAAALNPKPRDHTSKEYMSKMSDEDIFKVVKNGGASIGKSPLMPPWGASLKDDQINDVIAYIRTLCCQ
;
A
#
# COMPACT_ATOMS: atom_id res chain seq x y z
N MET A 1 55.64 6.91 -25.12
CA MET A 1 55.00 5.90 -24.26
C MET A 1 54.11 6.57 -23.25
N LYS A 2 52.91 7.05 -23.64
CA LYS A 2 51.91 7.68 -22.73
C LYS A 2 50.46 7.50 -23.20
N HIS A 3 50.09 6.34 -23.76
CA HIS A 3 48.74 6.10 -24.27
C HIS A 3 48.05 4.87 -23.65
N GLY A 4 48.58 4.30 -22.56
CA GLY A 4 48.06 3.07 -21.95
C GLY A 4 47.11 3.26 -20.78
N CYS A 5 46.99 4.47 -20.22
CA CYS A 5 46.19 4.71 -18.98
C CYS A 5 44.76 5.20 -19.24
N ASP A 6 44.55 5.84 -20.42
CA ASP A 6 43.23 6.45 -20.70
C ASP A 6 42.18 5.43 -21.14
N LEU A 7 42.59 4.30 -21.72
CA LEU A 7 41.68 3.28 -22.24
C LEU A 7 41.03 2.45 -21.10
N LEU A 8 41.76 2.25 -19.99
CA LEU A 8 41.25 1.51 -18.83
C LEU A 8 40.25 2.32 -18.00
N VAL A 9 40.43 3.63 -17.94
CA VAL A 9 39.49 4.52 -17.17
C VAL A 9 38.17 4.66 -17.92
N PHE A 10 38.18 4.70 -19.27
CA PHE A 10 36.94 4.77 -20.05
C PHE A 10 36.10 3.50 -19.99
N THR A 11 36.71 2.32 -19.88
CA THR A 11 35.98 1.04 -19.79
C THR A 11 35.33 0.85 -18.42
N VAL A 12 35.90 1.38 -17.32
CA VAL A 12 35.33 1.28 -15.99
C VAL A 12 34.12 2.21 -15.80
N ILE A 13 34.15 3.41 -16.41
CA ILE A 13 33.03 4.38 -16.32
C ILE A 13 31.78 3.88 -17.08
N LEU A 14 31.96 3.15 -18.20
CA LEU A 14 30.83 2.63 -18.97
C LEU A 14 30.11 1.45 -18.29
N ALA A 15 30.79 0.72 -17.41
CA ALA A 15 30.24 -0.44 -16.71
C ALA A 15 29.33 -0.08 -15.51
N VAL A 16 29.47 1.13 -14.94
CA VAL A 16 28.71 1.57 -13.74
C VAL A 16 27.34 2.19 -14.11
N ALA A 17 27.16 2.61 -15.37
CA ALA A 17 25.93 3.28 -15.83
C ALA A 17 24.72 2.34 -16.05
N LEU A 18 24.87 1.02 -15.95
CA LEU A 18 23.85 0.04 -16.31
C LEU A 18 23.06 -0.53 -15.14
N LEU A 19 23.25 -0.06 -13.90
CA LEU A 19 22.60 -0.61 -12.68
C LEU A 19 21.54 0.31 -12.06
N SER A 20 21.18 1.41 -12.71
CA SER A 20 20.06 2.24 -12.27
C SER A 20 18.79 1.81 -13.00
N THR A 21 18.25 0.64 -12.66
CA THR A 21 16.87 0.34 -13.00
C THR A 21 15.98 1.20 -12.10
N PRO A 22 15.14 2.12 -12.63
CA PRO A 22 14.15 2.78 -11.83
C PRO A 22 13.23 1.69 -11.27
N ILE A 23 13.03 1.66 -9.94
CA ILE A 23 11.96 0.88 -9.31
C ILE A 23 10.66 1.54 -9.78
N ALA A 24 10.12 1.06 -10.89
CA ALA A 24 8.77 1.39 -11.28
C ALA A 24 7.87 0.77 -10.21
N VAL A 25 7.28 1.60 -9.35
CA VAL A 25 6.10 1.20 -8.55
C VAL A 25 5.08 0.73 -9.58
N GLN A 26 4.81 -0.57 -9.56
CA GLN A 26 4.13 -1.20 -10.67
C GLN A 26 2.64 -0.87 -10.57
N ALA A 27 2.09 -0.29 -11.63
CA ALA A 27 0.64 -0.09 -11.79
C ALA A 27 -0.16 -1.39 -11.53
N GLY A 28 0.44 -2.57 -11.71
CA GLY A 28 -0.13 -3.87 -11.38
C GLY A 28 -0.45 -4.09 -9.90
N GLU A 29 0.35 -3.55 -8.99
CA GLU A 29 0.13 -3.64 -7.54
C GLU A 29 -1.13 -2.86 -7.13
N VAL A 30 -1.31 -1.64 -7.65
CA VAL A 30 -2.49 -0.81 -7.36
C VAL A 30 -3.76 -1.44 -7.92
N ASP A 31 -3.75 -1.96 -9.14
CA ASP A 31 -4.90 -2.61 -9.76
C ASP A 31 -5.29 -3.90 -9.03
N GLN A 32 -4.31 -4.68 -8.61
CA GLN A 32 -4.55 -5.87 -7.78
C GLN A 32 -5.11 -5.47 -6.41
N GLY A 33 -4.53 -4.45 -5.78
CA GLY A 33 -5.00 -3.90 -4.52
C GLY A 33 -6.45 -3.41 -4.59
N LYS A 34 -6.84 -2.75 -5.69
CA LYS A 34 -8.21 -2.31 -5.95
C LYS A 34 -9.18 -3.48 -6.01
N LYS A 35 -8.82 -4.58 -6.68
CA LYS A 35 -9.64 -5.80 -6.74
C LYS A 35 -9.83 -6.42 -5.36
N LEU A 36 -8.74 -6.59 -4.61
CA LEU A 36 -8.76 -7.14 -3.26
C LEU A 36 -9.56 -6.24 -2.30
N TYR A 37 -9.38 -4.93 -2.39
CA TYR A 37 -10.14 -3.95 -1.62
C TYR A 37 -11.64 -4.09 -1.88
N GLY A 38 -12.06 -4.22 -3.14
CA GLY A 38 -13.46 -4.45 -3.52
C GLY A 38 -14.04 -5.72 -2.89
N GLN A 39 -13.25 -6.78 -2.77
CA GLN A 39 -13.68 -8.07 -2.22
C GLN A 39 -13.74 -8.09 -0.69
N PHE A 40 -12.76 -7.52 0.00
CA PHE A 40 -12.56 -7.69 1.44
C PHE A 40 -12.87 -6.45 2.27
N CYS A 41 -12.81 -5.25 1.69
CA CYS A 41 -12.85 -3.99 2.43
C CYS A 41 -14.10 -3.16 2.12
N ALA A 42 -14.57 -3.17 0.88
CA ALA A 42 -15.58 -2.24 0.40
C ALA A 42 -16.96 -2.43 1.06
N SER A 43 -17.29 -3.62 1.59
CA SER A 43 -18.54 -3.83 2.31
C SER A 43 -18.72 -2.90 3.52
N CYS A 44 -17.61 -2.56 4.18
CA CYS A 44 -17.58 -1.62 5.30
C CYS A 44 -17.07 -0.25 4.89
N HIS A 45 -15.92 -0.20 4.19
CA HIS A 45 -15.24 1.06 3.87
C HIS A 45 -15.79 1.78 2.64
N GLY A 46 -16.70 1.16 1.86
CA GLY A 46 -17.22 1.70 0.61
C GLY A 46 -16.27 1.50 -0.58
N GLN A 47 -16.80 1.44 -1.79
CA GLN A 47 -16.00 1.29 -3.02
C GLN A 47 -15.05 2.47 -3.26
N SER A 48 -15.45 3.67 -2.81
CA SER A 48 -14.65 4.88 -2.87
C SER A 48 -13.80 5.12 -1.62
N GLY A 49 -13.88 4.26 -0.61
CA GLY A 49 -13.10 4.36 0.62
C GLY A 49 -13.62 5.35 1.67
N LYS A 50 -14.83 5.89 1.52
CA LYS A 50 -15.39 6.93 2.41
C LYS A 50 -15.94 6.42 3.73
N GLY A 51 -15.85 5.12 4.03
CA GLY A 51 -16.44 4.52 5.22
C GLY A 51 -17.97 4.38 5.13
N ASP A 52 -18.53 4.41 3.92
CA ASP A 52 -19.95 4.43 3.59
C ASP A 52 -20.43 3.13 2.92
N GLY A 53 -19.71 2.04 3.15
CA GLY A 53 -20.13 0.73 2.63
C GLY A 53 -21.50 0.29 3.18
N PRO A 54 -22.16 -0.67 2.50
CA PRO A 54 -23.50 -1.10 2.90
C PRO A 54 -23.59 -1.61 4.35
N ALA A 55 -22.52 -2.18 4.90
CA ALA A 55 -22.45 -2.62 6.29
C ALA A 55 -22.16 -1.47 7.27
N ALA A 56 -21.69 -0.32 6.81
CA ALA A 56 -21.26 0.79 7.66
C ALA A 56 -22.38 1.36 8.54
N ALA A 57 -23.64 1.30 8.07
CA ALA A 57 -24.77 1.84 8.80
C ALA A 57 -24.99 1.14 10.15
N ALA A 58 -24.66 -0.15 10.25
CA ALA A 58 -24.81 -0.95 11.46
C ALA A 58 -23.58 -0.90 12.39
N LEU A 59 -22.49 -0.23 11.99
CA LEU A 59 -21.26 -0.23 12.75
C LEU A 59 -21.08 1.05 13.58
N ASN A 60 -20.69 0.85 14.85
CA ASN A 60 -20.29 1.93 15.75
C ASN A 60 -19.02 1.52 16.52
N PRO A 61 -17.88 2.20 16.33
CA PRO A 61 -17.71 3.36 15.44
C PRO A 61 -17.81 2.97 13.96
N LYS A 62 -18.14 3.96 13.14
CA LYS A 62 -18.16 3.78 11.67
C LYS A 62 -16.78 3.45 11.12
N PRO A 63 -16.70 2.71 9.99
CA PRO A 63 -15.43 2.46 9.31
C PRO A 63 -14.72 3.77 8.96
N ARG A 64 -13.38 3.74 8.98
CA ARG A 64 -12.57 4.93 8.65
C ARG A 64 -12.73 5.31 7.19
N ASP A 65 -12.76 6.61 6.97
CA ASP A 65 -12.67 7.23 5.66
C ASP A 65 -11.21 7.20 5.18
N HIS A 66 -10.94 6.37 4.20
CA HIS A 66 -9.61 6.24 3.58
C HIS A 66 -9.29 7.38 2.63
N THR A 67 -10.25 8.26 2.30
CA THR A 67 -10.01 9.46 1.48
C THR A 67 -9.56 10.65 2.33
N SER A 68 -9.70 10.56 3.66
CA SER A 68 -9.27 11.62 4.59
C SER A 68 -7.74 11.73 4.64
N LYS A 69 -7.19 12.69 3.91
CA LYS A 69 -5.74 12.97 3.91
C LYS A 69 -5.22 13.29 5.31
N GLU A 70 -6.00 14.04 6.10
CA GLU A 70 -5.61 14.40 7.46
C GLU A 70 -5.41 13.16 8.34
N TYR A 71 -6.30 12.18 8.24
CA TYR A 71 -6.20 10.95 9.02
C TYR A 71 -5.15 10.01 8.46
N MET A 72 -5.18 9.76 7.14
CA MET A 72 -4.34 8.76 6.51
C MET A 72 -2.86 9.14 6.47
N SER A 73 -2.52 10.44 6.49
CA SER A 73 -1.13 10.89 6.60
C SER A 73 -0.48 10.58 7.96
N LYS A 74 -1.30 10.36 9.00
CA LYS A 74 -0.82 10.00 10.35
C LYS A 74 -0.66 8.47 10.53
N MET A 75 -1.17 7.69 9.59
CA MET A 75 -1.04 6.23 9.59
C MET A 75 0.15 5.82 8.73
N SER A 76 1.10 5.12 9.32
CA SER A 76 2.18 4.50 8.54
C SER A 76 1.66 3.30 7.74
N ASP A 77 2.38 2.89 6.69
CA ASP A 77 2.04 1.66 5.94
C ASP A 77 2.13 0.43 6.85
N GLU A 78 3.04 0.44 7.82
CA GLU A 78 3.16 -0.61 8.82
C GLU A 78 1.92 -0.70 9.72
N ASP A 79 1.35 0.43 10.15
CA ASP A 79 0.11 0.46 10.94
C ASP A 79 -1.08 -0.02 10.13
N ILE A 80 -1.17 0.37 8.84
CA ILE A 80 -2.22 -0.13 7.94
C ILE A 80 -2.04 -1.64 7.74
N PHE A 81 -0.82 -2.10 7.53
CA PHE A 81 -0.52 -3.52 7.40
C PHE A 81 -0.96 -4.31 8.64
N LYS A 82 -0.60 -3.83 9.85
CA LYS A 82 -0.98 -4.46 11.12
C LYS A 82 -2.50 -4.53 11.28
N VAL A 83 -3.21 -3.43 11.00
CA VAL A 83 -4.67 -3.41 11.16
C VAL A 83 -5.36 -4.32 10.16
N VAL A 84 -4.90 -4.40 8.93
CA VAL A 84 -5.46 -5.30 7.92
C VAL A 84 -5.18 -6.76 8.30
N LYS A 85 -3.94 -7.08 8.66
CA LYS A 85 -3.53 -8.45 8.96
C LYS A 85 -4.15 -8.97 10.26
N ASN A 86 -4.13 -8.18 11.32
CA ASN A 86 -4.43 -8.62 12.68
C ASN A 86 -5.72 -8.02 13.26
N GLY A 87 -6.44 -7.21 12.49
CA GLY A 87 -7.66 -6.54 12.93
C GLY A 87 -7.42 -5.23 13.68
N GLY A 88 -8.48 -4.44 13.83
CA GLY A 88 -8.39 -3.10 14.42
C GLY A 88 -7.93 -3.09 15.87
N ALA A 89 -8.31 -4.07 16.66
CA ALA A 89 -7.92 -4.18 18.06
C ALA A 89 -6.39 -4.30 18.25
N SER A 90 -5.67 -4.83 17.26
CA SER A 90 -4.21 -5.02 17.32
C SER A 90 -3.41 -3.71 17.43
N ILE A 91 -4.01 -2.60 17.03
CA ILE A 91 -3.41 -1.26 17.11
C ILE A 91 -4.27 -0.28 17.92
N GLY A 92 -5.11 -0.79 18.84
CA GLY A 92 -5.96 0.04 19.68
C GLY A 92 -7.12 0.72 18.94
N LYS A 93 -7.53 0.17 17.77
CA LYS A 93 -8.70 0.61 17.00
C LYS A 93 -9.90 -0.31 17.24
N SER A 94 -10.99 -0.09 16.51
CA SER A 94 -12.22 -0.86 16.69
C SER A 94 -12.04 -2.36 16.45
N PRO A 95 -12.52 -3.23 17.37
CA PRO A 95 -12.54 -4.68 17.15
C PRO A 95 -13.51 -5.11 16.04
N LEU A 96 -14.36 -4.21 15.57
CA LEU A 96 -15.29 -4.47 14.45
C LEU A 96 -14.55 -4.57 13.11
N MET A 97 -13.33 -4.06 13.02
CA MET A 97 -12.43 -4.31 11.89
C MET A 97 -11.79 -5.69 12.10
N PRO A 98 -12.19 -6.72 11.33
CA PRO A 98 -11.69 -8.08 11.54
C PRO A 98 -10.27 -8.25 10.99
N PRO A 99 -9.53 -9.28 11.44
CA PRO A 99 -8.24 -9.66 10.87
C PRO A 99 -8.42 -10.37 9.52
N TRP A 100 -7.62 -10.01 8.52
CA TRP A 100 -7.63 -10.61 7.19
C TRP A 100 -6.39 -11.47 6.88
N GLY A 101 -5.45 -11.60 7.83
CA GLY A 101 -4.21 -12.35 7.62
C GLY A 101 -4.38 -13.85 7.33
N ALA A 102 -5.55 -14.44 7.63
CA ALA A 102 -5.86 -15.81 7.23
C ALA A 102 -6.35 -15.91 5.76
N SER A 103 -6.84 -14.80 5.18
CA SER A 103 -7.42 -14.75 3.84
C SER A 103 -6.52 -14.07 2.82
N LEU A 104 -5.66 -13.16 3.27
CA LEU A 104 -4.74 -12.38 2.44
C LEU A 104 -3.30 -12.67 2.83
N LYS A 105 -2.45 -12.91 1.82
CA LYS A 105 -1.01 -13.00 1.99
C LYS A 105 -0.42 -11.60 2.23
N ASP A 106 0.82 -11.54 2.72
CA ASP A 106 1.49 -10.28 3.05
C ASP A 106 1.70 -9.37 1.81
N ASP A 107 2.02 -9.94 0.65
CA ASP A 107 2.11 -9.24 -0.62
C ASP A 107 0.75 -8.65 -1.05
N GLN A 108 -0.33 -9.40 -0.90
CA GLN A 108 -1.68 -8.94 -1.19
C GLN A 108 -2.13 -7.81 -0.25
N ILE A 109 -1.73 -7.85 1.02
CA ILE A 109 -2.00 -6.74 1.96
C ILE A 109 -1.25 -5.49 1.51
N ASN A 110 0.00 -5.63 1.04
CA ASN A 110 0.78 -4.51 0.50
C ASN A 110 0.13 -3.91 -0.76
N ASP A 111 -0.43 -4.74 -1.65
CA ASP A 111 -1.20 -4.28 -2.80
C ASP A 111 -2.42 -3.45 -2.36
N VAL A 112 -3.16 -3.93 -1.34
CA VAL A 112 -4.29 -3.19 -0.76
C VAL A 112 -3.85 -1.84 -0.19
N ILE A 113 -2.70 -1.78 0.50
CA ILE A 113 -2.14 -0.53 1.02
C ILE A 113 -1.79 0.43 -0.11
N ALA A 114 -1.15 -0.06 -1.17
CA ALA A 114 -0.83 0.75 -2.35
C ALA A 114 -2.10 1.38 -2.95
N TYR A 115 -3.19 0.61 -3.07
CA TYR A 115 -4.48 1.14 -3.52
C TYR A 115 -5.06 2.17 -2.53
N ILE A 116 -5.09 1.90 -1.22
CA ILE A 116 -5.58 2.84 -0.20
C ILE A 116 -4.85 4.18 -0.30
N ARG A 117 -3.54 4.18 -0.54
CA ARG A 117 -2.75 5.41 -0.72
C ARG A 117 -3.17 6.21 -1.94
N THR A 118 -3.74 5.59 -2.96
CA THR A 118 -4.29 6.33 -4.10
C THR A 118 -5.59 7.07 -3.76
N LEU A 119 -6.32 6.64 -2.72
CA LEU A 119 -7.58 7.27 -2.32
C LEU A 119 -7.37 8.59 -1.58
N CYS A 120 -6.27 8.74 -0.83
CA CYS A 120 -6.05 9.91 0.04
C CYS A 120 -4.92 10.84 -0.40
N CYS A 121 -3.89 10.28 -0.99
CA CYS A 121 -2.56 10.86 -0.80
C CYS A 121 -1.82 11.14 -2.13
N GLN A 122 -2.55 11.28 -3.21
CA GLN A 122 -2.03 11.73 -4.51
C GLN A 122 -1.98 13.24 -4.62
#